data_0f459797dc4c639ecf102096f76163c6
#
_entry.id   0f459797dc4c639ecf102096f76163c6
#
_cell.length_a   1.000
_cell.length_b   1.000
_cell.length_c   1.000
_cell.angle_alpha   90.00
_cell.angle_beta   90.00
_cell.angle_gamma   90.00
#
_symmetry.space_group_name_H-M   'P 1'
#
loop_
_entity.id
_entity.type
_entity.pdbx_description
1 polymer ?
#
loop_
_entity_poly.entity_id
_entity_poly.type
_entity_poly.pdbx_seq_one_letter_code
_entity_poly.pdbx_strand_id
1 'polypeptide(L)'
;MNAIETTLAENPWPVVFALMAASSLFLVMLAATQNGRHLIRALVLIGLSAALLLIDYCWTTDREKLAGMVAESAAAVKRNDIAAMRLLLAPDAVYQQPGLPAGVKFSDPLGRTLLREALDQIKFDMLSVRSIEVNAGKRTGRGSADFKVLCSGTWNPPLGGSAINFPPTTSSWSFGFRREKNGDWKIDRITPVELPTPARGQPGIPSFLKKSG
;
A
#
# COMPACT_ATOMS: atom_id res chain seq x y z
N MET A 1 20.42 -15.21 -3.62
CA MET A 1 19.68 -14.39 -4.59
C MET A 1 20.66 -13.37 -5.12
N ASN A 2 20.93 -13.39 -6.41
CA ASN A 2 21.96 -12.55 -7.02
C ASN A 2 21.43 -11.10 -7.08
N ALA A 3 22.30 -10.12 -6.75
CA ALA A 3 21.98 -8.69 -6.79
C ALA A 3 21.39 -8.24 -8.15
N ILE A 4 21.72 -8.96 -9.22
CA ILE A 4 21.22 -8.72 -10.58
C ILE A 4 19.72 -9.06 -10.72
N GLU A 5 19.21 -10.10 -10.03
CA GLU A 5 17.79 -10.47 -10.09
C GLU A 5 16.89 -9.45 -9.38
N THR A 6 17.39 -8.87 -8.29
CA THR A 6 16.64 -7.82 -7.56
C THR A 6 16.62 -6.50 -8.34
N THR A 7 17.73 -6.12 -8.97
CA THR A 7 17.83 -4.85 -9.72
C THR A 7 16.97 -4.87 -10.99
N LEU A 8 16.93 -5.99 -11.72
CA LEU A 8 16.12 -6.12 -12.94
C LEU A 8 14.62 -6.24 -12.67
N ALA A 9 14.24 -6.84 -11.52
CA ALA A 9 12.83 -7.03 -11.16
C ALA A 9 12.20 -5.81 -10.46
N GLU A 10 13.03 -4.91 -9.89
CA GLU A 10 12.54 -3.75 -9.15
C GLU A 10 12.67 -2.42 -9.93
N ASN A 11 13.60 -2.35 -10.90
CA ASN A 11 13.79 -1.15 -11.70
C ASN A 11 14.44 -1.46 -13.07
N PRO A 12 13.69 -1.60 -14.16
CA PRO A 12 14.23 -1.89 -15.49
C PRO A 12 14.93 -0.69 -16.15
N TRP A 13 14.71 0.53 -15.66
CA TRP A 13 15.19 1.76 -16.27
C TRP A 13 16.71 1.82 -16.53
N PRO A 14 17.61 1.41 -15.61
CA PRO A 14 19.04 1.43 -15.87
C PRO A 14 19.44 0.58 -17.10
N VAL A 15 18.80 -0.59 -17.24
CA VAL A 15 19.07 -1.49 -18.37
C VAL A 15 18.50 -0.92 -19.66
N VAL A 16 17.29 -0.38 -19.63
CA VAL A 16 16.66 0.30 -20.78
C VAL A 16 17.53 1.46 -21.26
N PHE A 17 18.02 2.31 -20.35
CA PHE A 17 18.91 3.41 -20.69
C PHE A 17 20.24 2.93 -21.30
N ALA A 18 20.85 1.86 -20.77
CA ALA A 18 22.06 1.28 -21.34
C ALA A 18 21.84 0.76 -22.77
N LEU A 19 20.72 0.06 -23.02
CA LEU A 19 20.35 -0.45 -24.33
C LEU A 19 20.07 0.68 -25.32
N MET A 20 19.40 1.73 -24.88
CA MET A 20 19.12 2.92 -25.73
C MET A 20 20.40 3.67 -26.06
N ALA A 21 21.34 3.83 -25.11
CA ALA A 21 22.64 4.43 -25.36
C ALA A 21 23.47 3.61 -26.38
N ALA A 22 23.48 2.28 -26.21
CA ALA A 22 24.14 1.39 -27.17
C ALA A 22 23.50 1.45 -28.57
N SER A 23 22.17 1.53 -28.63
CA SER A 23 21.44 1.69 -29.91
C SER A 23 21.82 3.02 -30.60
N SER A 24 21.89 4.12 -29.84
CA SER A 24 22.30 5.43 -30.38
C SER A 24 23.71 5.39 -30.94
N LEU A 25 24.64 4.67 -30.29
CA LEU A 25 26.00 4.50 -30.79
C LEU A 25 26.02 3.76 -32.14
N PHE A 26 25.21 2.71 -32.34
CA PHE A 26 25.09 2.01 -33.59
C PHE A 26 24.46 2.87 -34.69
N LEU A 27 23.54 3.75 -34.38
CA LEU A 27 22.98 4.72 -35.33
C LEU A 27 24.03 5.76 -35.78
N VAL A 28 24.89 6.22 -34.88
CA VAL A 28 26.04 7.09 -35.23
C VAL A 28 27.03 6.35 -36.12
N MET A 29 27.34 5.09 -35.81
CA MET A 29 28.20 4.24 -36.63
C MET A 29 27.58 3.99 -38.03
N LEU A 30 26.26 3.83 -38.12
CA LEU A 30 25.55 3.70 -39.37
C LEU A 30 25.74 4.97 -40.23
N ALA A 31 25.58 6.15 -39.63
CA ALA A 31 25.78 7.42 -40.33
C ALA A 31 27.23 7.59 -40.84
N ALA A 32 28.22 7.16 -40.06
CA ALA A 32 29.64 7.25 -40.44
C ALA A 32 30.09 6.20 -41.46
N THR A 33 29.59 4.96 -41.39
CA THR A 33 30.09 3.85 -42.19
C THR A 33 29.14 3.42 -43.32
N GLN A 34 27.89 3.89 -43.29
CA GLN A 34 26.79 3.49 -44.18
C GLN A 34 26.56 1.97 -44.27
N ASN A 35 26.99 1.22 -43.25
CA ASN A 35 26.90 -0.24 -43.24
C ASN A 35 25.57 -0.67 -42.60
N GLY A 36 24.65 -1.23 -43.38
CA GLY A 36 23.31 -1.66 -42.93
C GLY A 36 23.30 -2.65 -41.78
N ARG A 37 24.41 -3.34 -41.46
CA ARG A 37 24.52 -4.20 -40.26
C ARG A 37 24.35 -3.42 -38.95
N HIS A 38 24.75 -2.14 -38.91
CA HIS A 38 24.58 -1.31 -37.75
C HIS A 38 23.10 -0.93 -37.52
N LEU A 39 22.32 -0.76 -38.59
CA LEU A 39 20.89 -0.54 -38.51
C LEU A 39 20.16 -1.74 -37.83
N ILE A 40 20.48 -2.95 -38.27
CA ILE A 40 19.88 -4.17 -37.72
C ILE A 40 20.20 -4.29 -36.22
N ARG A 41 21.45 -4.01 -35.83
CA ARG A 41 21.85 -4.03 -34.40
C ARG A 41 21.11 -2.99 -33.57
N ALA A 42 20.96 -1.77 -34.07
CA ALA A 42 20.22 -0.72 -33.41
C ALA A 42 18.74 -1.09 -33.23
N LEU A 43 18.09 -1.62 -34.28
CA LEU A 43 16.69 -2.07 -34.21
C LEU A 43 16.47 -3.21 -33.21
N VAL A 44 17.41 -4.18 -33.15
CA VAL A 44 17.35 -5.27 -32.17
C VAL A 44 17.42 -4.72 -30.74
N LEU A 45 18.32 -3.75 -30.46
CA LEU A 45 18.43 -3.16 -29.12
C LEU A 45 17.20 -2.33 -28.75
N ILE A 46 16.62 -1.59 -29.68
CA ILE A 46 15.36 -0.86 -29.47
C ILE A 46 14.22 -1.86 -29.20
N GLY A 47 14.11 -2.92 -29.99
CA GLY A 47 13.10 -3.96 -29.78
C GLY A 47 13.22 -4.65 -28.43
N LEU A 48 14.46 -4.92 -27.99
CA LEU A 48 14.72 -5.50 -26.67
C LEU A 48 14.34 -4.54 -25.54
N SER A 49 14.64 -3.24 -25.70
CA SER A 49 14.24 -2.20 -24.73
C SER A 49 12.71 -2.11 -24.63
N ALA A 50 12.02 -2.13 -25.76
CA ALA A 50 10.56 -2.12 -25.79
C ALA A 50 9.95 -3.37 -25.16
N ALA A 51 10.54 -4.54 -25.42
CA ALA A 51 10.11 -5.80 -24.81
C ALA A 51 10.28 -5.79 -23.28
N LEU A 52 11.41 -5.27 -22.77
CA LEU A 52 11.62 -5.11 -21.31
C LEU A 52 10.58 -4.19 -20.67
N LEU A 53 10.26 -3.05 -21.28
CA LEU A 53 9.24 -2.14 -20.79
C LEU A 53 7.83 -2.76 -20.85
N LEU A 54 7.53 -3.56 -21.87
CA LEU A 54 6.27 -4.30 -21.97
C LEU A 54 6.15 -5.35 -20.85
N ILE A 55 7.23 -6.09 -20.58
CA ILE A 55 7.25 -7.06 -19.48
C ILE A 55 7.04 -6.35 -18.15
N ASP A 56 7.71 -5.22 -17.90
CA ASP A 56 7.54 -4.43 -16.69
C ASP A 56 6.11 -3.91 -16.54
N TYR A 57 5.54 -3.36 -17.61
CA TYR A 57 4.15 -2.89 -17.63
C TYR A 57 3.12 -3.99 -17.35
N CYS A 58 3.35 -5.20 -17.88
CA CYS A 58 2.43 -6.33 -17.69
C CYS A 58 2.63 -7.06 -16.35
N TRP A 59 3.77 -6.84 -15.69
CA TRP A 59 4.16 -7.60 -14.51
C TRP A 59 3.97 -6.79 -13.24
N THR A 60 2.75 -6.75 -12.73
CA THR A 60 2.48 -6.16 -11.41
C THR A 60 3.15 -6.99 -10.33
N THR A 61 4.11 -6.40 -9.63
CA THR A 61 4.83 -7.09 -8.54
C THR A 61 3.93 -7.28 -7.32
N ASP A 62 4.22 -8.30 -6.49
CA ASP A 62 3.49 -8.48 -5.23
C ASP A 62 3.55 -7.23 -4.34
N ARG A 63 4.67 -6.49 -4.40
CA ARG A 63 4.86 -5.23 -3.67
C ARG A 63 3.87 -4.14 -4.11
N GLU A 64 3.68 -3.98 -5.42
CA GLU A 64 2.71 -3.03 -5.98
C GLU A 64 1.27 -3.42 -5.65
N LYS A 65 0.96 -4.72 -5.68
CA LYS A 65 -0.36 -5.22 -5.25
C LYS A 65 -0.66 -4.85 -3.80
N LEU A 66 0.30 -5.08 -2.89
CA LEU A 66 0.14 -4.73 -1.49
C LEU A 66 0.02 -3.21 -1.29
N ALA A 67 0.81 -2.40 -2.01
CA ALA A 67 0.68 -0.95 -1.99
C ALA A 67 -0.70 -0.48 -2.50
N GLY A 68 -1.18 -1.09 -3.58
CA GLY A 68 -2.53 -0.87 -4.11
C GLY A 68 -3.61 -1.19 -3.09
N MET A 69 -3.50 -2.31 -2.36
CA MET A 69 -4.45 -2.69 -1.30
C MET A 69 -4.48 -1.68 -0.14
N VAL A 70 -3.33 -1.09 0.23
CA VAL A 70 -3.31 -0.01 1.23
C VAL A 70 -4.06 1.21 0.72
N ALA A 71 -3.83 1.63 -0.54
CA ALA A 71 -4.53 2.76 -1.14
C ALA A 71 -6.04 2.50 -1.28
N GLU A 72 -6.42 1.29 -1.66
CA GLU A 72 -7.82 0.87 -1.79
C GLU A 72 -8.51 0.83 -0.42
N SER A 73 -7.85 0.31 0.63
CA SER A 73 -8.37 0.33 2.00
C SER A 73 -8.59 1.76 2.51
N ALA A 74 -7.65 2.66 2.26
CA ALA A 74 -7.79 4.07 2.60
C ALA A 74 -8.96 4.73 1.86
N ALA A 75 -9.15 4.40 0.57
CA ALA A 75 -10.27 4.88 -0.21
C ALA A 75 -11.61 4.31 0.28
N ALA A 76 -11.67 3.03 0.67
CA ALA A 76 -12.86 2.40 1.26
C ALA A 76 -13.25 3.06 2.60
N VAL A 77 -12.26 3.29 3.47
CA VAL A 77 -12.45 4.01 4.75
C VAL A 77 -12.96 5.43 4.50
N LYS A 78 -12.37 6.17 3.56
CA LYS A 78 -12.82 7.53 3.23
C LYS A 78 -14.27 7.58 2.73
N ARG A 79 -14.70 6.57 1.97
CA ARG A 79 -16.09 6.47 1.46
C ARG A 79 -17.06 5.83 2.45
N ASN A 80 -16.58 5.42 3.60
CA ASN A 80 -17.36 4.64 4.58
C ASN A 80 -17.92 3.34 3.98
N ASP A 81 -17.16 2.71 3.10
CA ASP A 81 -17.56 1.50 2.38
C ASP A 81 -17.08 0.24 3.14
N ILE A 82 -17.93 -0.20 4.07
CA ILE A 82 -17.66 -1.40 4.88
C ILE A 82 -17.55 -2.66 4.01
N ALA A 83 -18.33 -2.73 2.91
CA ALA A 83 -18.33 -3.90 2.03
C ALA A 83 -16.99 -4.01 1.29
N ALA A 84 -16.50 -2.91 0.71
CA ALA A 84 -15.19 -2.86 0.07
C ALA A 84 -14.07 -3.20 1.07
N MET A 85 -14.12 -2.63 2.28
CA MET A 85 -13.12 -2.96 3.31
C MET A 85 -13.10 -4.44 3.66
N ARG A 86 -14.27 -5.08 3.81
CA ARG A 86 -14.37 -6.53 4.09
C ARG A 86 -13.80 -7.40 2.98
N LEU A 87 -13.90 -6.99 1.73
CA LEU A 87 -13.33 -7.73 0.60
C LEU A 87 -11.79 -7.76 0.64
N LEU A 88 -11.16 -6.76 1.23
CA LEU A 88 -9.71 -6.70 1.41
C LEU A 88 -9.22 -7.51 2.61
N LEU A 89 -10.07 -7.74 3.62
CA LEU A 89 -9.72 -8.47 4.83
C LEU A 89 -9.74 -9.99 4.63
N ALA A 90 -8.79 -10.67 5.25
CA ALA A 90 -8.87 -12.12 5.41
C ALA A 90 -10.02 -12.50 6.36
N PRO A 91 -10.64 -13.69 6.22
CA PRO A 91 -11.75 -14.12 7.08
C PRO A 91 -11.42 -14.12 8.59
N ASP A 92 -10.15 -14.33 8.92
CA ASP A 92 -9.60 -14.37 10.28
C ASP A 92 -8.72 -13.15 10.60
N ALA A 93 -8.87 -12.06 9.85
CA ALA A 93 -8.11 -10.84 10.06
C ALA A 93 -8.29 -10.28 11.48
N VAL A 94 -7.20 -9.75 12.04
CA VAL A 94 -7.11 -9.30 13.42
C VAL A 94 -6.78 -7.83 13.50
N TYR A 95 -7.53 -7.08 14.29
CA TYR A 95 -7.14 -5.76 14.75
C TYR A 95 -6.30 -5.92 16.02
N GLN A 96 -5.05 -5.51 15.97
CA GLN A 96 -4.12 -5.63 17.09
C GLN A 96 -3.76 -4.25 17.62
N GLN A 97 -4.29 -3.91 18.78
CA GLN A 97 -3.95 -2.66 19.45
C GLN A 97 -2.67 -2.83 20.29
N PRO A 98 -1.72 -1.88 20.26
CA PRO A 98 -0.56 -1.92 21.16
C PRO A 98 -0.97 -2.01 22.62
N GLY A 99 -0.41 -3.00 23.34
CA GLY A 99 -0.69 -3.22 24.76
C GLY A 99 -1.87 -4.15 25.07
N LEU A 100 -2.59 -4.66 24.07
CA LEU A 100 -3.54 -5.77 24.27
C LEU A 100 -2.89 -7.08 23.85
N PRO A 101 -2.88 -8.11 24.72
CA PRO A 101 -2.23 -9.39 24.42
C PRO A 101 -2.94 -10.19 23.34
N ALA A 102 -4.25 -10.03 23.20
CA ALA A 102 -5.04 -10.66 22.16
C ALA A 102 -5.69 -9.59 21.27
N GLY A 103 -5.49 -9.70 19.95
CA GLY A 103 -6.19 -8.86 18.99
C GLY A 103 -7.66 -9.25 18.86
N VAL A 104 -8.46 -8.33 18.31
CA VAL A 104 -9.88 -8.57 18.03
C VAL A 104 -10.03 -9.05 16.58
N LYS A 105 -10.64 -10.22 16.38
CA LYS A 105 -10.90 -10.74 15.03
C LYS A 105 -12.08 -9.98 14.40
N PHE A 106 -11.94 -9.55 13.15
CA PHE A 106 -13.04 -8.91 12.41
C PHE A 106 -14.19 -9.89 12.08
N SER A 107 -13.94 -11.20 12.13
CA SER A 107 -14.99 -12.22 12.01
C SER A 107 -15.94 -12.30 13.21
N ASP A 108 -15.44 -11.93 14.40
CA ASP A 108 -16.21 -12.01 15.62
C ASP A 108 -17.28 -10.90 15.68
N PRO A 109 -18.38 -11.10 16.42
CA PRO A 109 -19.43 -10.08 16.56
C PRO A 109 -18.86 -8.74 17.06
N LEU A 110 -17.97 -8.78 18.05
CA LEU A 110 -17.30 -7.59 18.60
C LEU A 110 -16.48 -6.87 17.52
N GLY A 111 -15.67 -7.58 16.74
CA GLY A 111 -14.85 -6.98 15.68
C GLY A 111 -15.68 -6.37 14.55
N ARG A 112 -16.80 -7.01 14.19
CA ARG A 112 -17.74 -6.44 13.21
C ARG A 112 -18.40 -5.15 13.70
N THR A 113 -18.77 -5.12 14.96
CA THR A 113 -19.35 -3.92 15.59
C THR A 113 -18.32 -2.80 15.65
N LEU A 114 -17.10 -3.09 16.12
CA LEU A 114 -16.01 -2.10 16.18
C LEU A 114 -15.68 -1.51 14.80
N LEU A 115 -15.60 -2.34 13.75
CA LEU A 115 -15.34 -1.85 12.39
C LEU A 115 -16.46 -0.94 11.91
N ARG A 116 -17.72 -1.34 12.12
CA ARG A 116 -18.88 -0.54 11.73
C ARG A 116 -18.90 0.79 12.49
N GLU A 117 -18.81 0.74 13.83
CA GLU A 117 -18.84 1.94 14.67
C GLU A 117 -17.70 2.89 14.34
N ALA A 118 -16.49 2.38 14.12
CA ALA A 118 -15.35 3.21 13.76
C ALA A 118 -15.58 3.95 12.43
N LEU A 119 -16.19 3.30 11.44
CA LEU A 119 -16.49 3.91 10.16
C LEU A 119 -17.71 4.83 10.21
N ASP A 120 -18.78 4.45 10.92
CA ASP A 120 -20.01 5.25 11.01
C ASP A 120 -19.82 6.54 11.81
N GLN A 121 -18.91 6.52 12.81
CA GLN A 121 -18.66 7.67 13.68
C GLN A 121 -17.74 8.72 13.09
N ILE A 122 -16.91 8.36 12.12
CA ILE A 122 -15.90 9.27 11.56
C ILE A 122 -16.23 9.58 10.10
N LYS A 123 -16.40 10.86 9.80
CA LYS A 123 -16.44 11.37 8.43
C LYS A 123 -15.09 12.01 8.11
N PHE A 124 -14.39 11.45 7.14
CA PHE A 124 -13.13 12.01 6.68
C PHE A 124 -13.37 13.04 5.57
N ASP A 125 -12.98 14.30 5.81
CA ASP A 125 -12.92 15.33 4.78
C ASP A 125 -11.70 15.07 3.88
N MET A 126 -10.57 14.75 4.51
CA MET A 126 -9.34 14.39 3.85
C MET A 126 -8.79 13.11 4.46
N LEU A 127 -8.38 12.16 3.60
CA LEU A 127 -7.62 10.99 3.98
C LEU A 127 -6.65 10.68 2.86
N SER A 128 -5.35 10.75 3.15
CA SER A 128 -4.27 10.59 2.17
C SER A 128 -3.13 9.77 2.75
N VAL A 129 -2.75 8.71 2.06
CA VAL A 129 -1.54 7.95 2.35
C VAL A 129 -0.32 8.77 1.90
N ARG A 130 0.62 9.05 2.82
CA ARG A 130 1.78 9.93 2.57
C ARG A 130 3.07 9.18 2.31
N SER A 131 3.33 8.13 3.04
CA SER A 131 4.48 7.27 2.86
C SER A 131 4.05 5.83 3.02
N ILE A 132 4.61 4.95 2.22
CA ILE A 132 4.32 3.53 2.29
C ILE A 132 5.61 2.76 2.06
N GLU A 133 5.92 1.86 2.99
CA GLU A 133 7.02 0.91 2.90
C GLU A 133 6.41 -0.48 2.85
N VAL A 134 6.62 -1.18 1.74
CA VAL A 134 6.05 -2.52 1.54
C VAL A 134 7.15 -3.55 1.49
N ASN A 135 6.95 -4.63 2.22
CA ASN A 135 7.79 -5.81 2.20
C ASN A 135 6.95 -7.04 1.84
N ALA A 136 7.21 -7.64 0.69
CA ALA A 136 6.53 -8.83 0.20
C ALA A 136 7.49 -10.03 0.23
N GLY A 137 7.21 -11.01 1.09
CA GLY A 137 7.98 -12.24 1.20
C GLY A 137 7.51 -13.28 0.18
N LYS A 138 8.18 -13.34 -0.97
CA LYS A 138 7.82 -14.26 -2.09
C LYS A 138 7.72 -15.73 -1.67
N ARG A 139 8.55 -16.20 -0.72
CA ARG A 139 8.59 -17.62 -0.25
C ARG A 139 7.61 -17.91 0.87
N THR A 140 7.31 -16.92 1.70
CA THR A 140 6.49 -17.12 2.91
C THR A 140 5.01 -16.92 2.66
N GLY A 141 4.62 -16.33 1.53
CA GLY A 141 3.24 -15.91 1.28
C GLY A 141 2.74 -14.89 2.29
N ARG A 142 3.65 -14.18 2.96
CA ARG A 142 3.35 -13.11 3.91
C ARG A 142 4.01 -11.82 3.48
N GLY A 143 3.34 -10.69 3.77
CA GLY A 143 3.85 -9.37 3.51
C GLY A 143 3.52 -8.42 4.64
N SER A 144 4.14 -7.26 4.63
CA SER A 144 3.79 -6.14 5.52
C SER A 144 3.83 -4.83 4.75
N ALA A 145 3.02 -3.88 5.18
CA ALA A 145 3.12 -2.50 4.76
C ALA A 145 3.04 -1.58 5.96
N ASP A 146 4.05 -0.74 6.12
CA ASP A 146 4.08 0.33 7.11
C ASP A 146 3.83 1.66 6.39
N PHE A 147 2.86 2.43 6.85
CA PHE A 147 2.45 3.64 6.15
C PHE A 147 1.95 4.73 7.07
N LYS A 148 2.05 5.98 6.61
CA LYS A 148 1.53 7.16 7.29
C LYS A 148 0.31 7.69 6.57
N VAL A 149 -0.70 8.05 7.34
CA VAL A 149 -1.94 8.62 6.83
C VAL A 149 -2.11 10.02 7.39
N LEU A 150 -2.30 10.99 6.51
CA LEU A 150 -2.76 12.33 6.88
C LEU A 150 -4.28 12.36 6.73
N CYS A 151 -4.98 12.66 7.80
CA CYS A 151 -6.43 12.71 7.81
C CYS A 151 -6.95 13.94 8.56
N SER A 152 -8.09 14.46 8.12
CA SER A 152 -8.93 15.44 8.83
C SER A 152 -10.39 15.07 8.65
N GLY A 153 -11.24 15.55 9.54
CA GLY A 153 -12.66 15.22 9.45
C GLY A 153 -13.44 15.57 10.69
N THR A 154 -14.59 14.92 10.80
CA THR A 154 -15.53 15.12 11.91
C THR A 154 -15.80 13.77 12.58
N TRP A 155 -15.67 13.73 13.87
CA TRP A 155 -16.05 12.60 14.69
C TRP A 155 -17.41 12.88 15.36
N ASN A 156 -18.34 11.95 15.19
CA ASN A 156 -19.68 11.98 15.78
C ASN A 156 -19.73 10.97 16.94
N PRO A 157 -19.73 11.42 18.20
CA PRO A 157 -19.75 10.52 19.35
C PRO A 157 -21.05 9.69 19.41
N PRO A 158 -20.98 8.40 19.75
CA PRO A 158 -22.15 7.49 19.71
C PRO A 158 -23.25 7.82 20.74
N LEU A 159 -22.93 8.59 21.77
CA LEU A 159 -23.85 8.93 22.87
C LEU A 159 -24.51 10.32 22.73
N GLY A 160 -24.63 10.85 21.52
CA GLY A 160 -25.34 12.11 21.28
C GLY A 160 -24.58 13.38 21.68
N GLY A 161 -23.26 13.33 21.77
CA GLY A 161 -22.40 14.50 21.93
C GLY A 161 -22.33 15.35 20.66
N SER A 162 -21.90 16.63 20.81
CA SER A 162 -21.65 17.49 19.66
C SER A 162 -20.57 16.92 18.75
N ALA A 163 -20.76 17.05 17.45
CA ALA A 163 -19.76 16.66 16.45
C ALA A 163 -18.43 17.42 16.69
N ILE A 164 -17.33 16.70 16.67
CA ILE A 164 -16.00 17.23 16.95
C ILE A 164 -15.18 17.21 15.67
N ASN A 165 -14.80 18.40 15.20
CA ASN A 165 -13.90 18.52 14.06
C ASN A 165 -12.46 18.32 14.54
N PHE A 166 -11.72 17.43 13.85
CA PHE A 166 -10.29 17.26 14.09
C PHE A 166 -9.47 17.83 12.91
N PRO A 167 -8.41 18.60 13.24
CA PRO A 167 -7.55 19.21 12.23
C PRO A 167 -6.73 18.14 11.50
N PRO A 168 -6.05 18.51 10.39
CA PRO A 168 -5.15 17.61 9.71
C PRO A 168 -4.13 16.99 10.66
N THR A 169 -4.19 15.69 10.81
CA THR A 169 -3.41 14.91 11.78
C THR A 169 -2.79 13.71 11.11
N THR A 170 -1.56 13.36 11.48
CA THR A 170 -0.86 12.19 10.94
C THR A 170 -0.97 11.02 11.91
N SER A 171 -1.24 9.85 11.38
CA SER A 171 -1.21 8.57 12.09
C SER A 171 -0.33 7.57 11.34
N SER A 172 0.31 6.65 12.05
CA SER A 172 1.14 5.59 11.49
C SER A 172 0.48 4.24 11.70
N TRP A 173 0.47 3.42 10.67
CA TRP A 173 -0.21 2.13 10.64
C TRP A 173 0.69 1.05 10.05
N SER A 174 0.51 -0.17 10.51
CA SER A 174 1.13 -1.38 9.96
C SER A 174 0.05 -2.37 9.56
N PHE A 175 0.08 -2.81 8.30
CA PHE A 175 -0.75 -3.90 7.81
C PHE A 175 0.09 -5.16 7.62
N GLY A 176 -0.41 -6.30 8.12
CA GLY A 176 0.05 -7.63 7.74
C GLY A 176 -0.79 -8.15 6.60
N PHE A 177 -0.14 -8.87 5.68
CA PHE A 177 -0.79 -9.49 4.54
C PHE A 177 -0.48 -10.98 4.49
N ARG A 178 -1.44 -11.76 4.04
CA ARG A 178 -1.31 -13.18 3.77
C ARG A 178 -1.80 -13.48 2.36
N ARG A 179 -1.05 -14.32 1.66
CA ARG A 179 -1.47 -14.86 0.37
C ARG A 179 -2.36 -16.07 0.60
N GLU A 180 -3.56 -16.05 0.05
CA GLU A 180 -4.49 -17.16 0.10
C GLU A 180 -4.11 -18.28 -0.89
N LYS A 181 -4.75 -19.45 -0.78
CA LYS A 181 -4.48 -20.60 -1.65
C LYS A 181 -4.80 -20.34 -3.12
N ASN A 182 -5.72 -19.43 -3.41
CA ASN A 182 -6.08 -18.97 -4.76
C ASN A 182 -5.05 -17.99 -5.37
N GLY A 183 -4.03 -17.60 -4.59
CA GLY A 183 -3.00 -16.66 -5.02
C GLY A 183 -3.27 -15.21 -4.68
N ASP A 184 -4.45 -14.88 -4.17
CA ASP A 184 -4.84 -13.51 -3.80
C ASP A 184 -4.23 -13.08 -2.47
N TRP A 185 -3.87 -11.81 -2.40
CA TRP A 185 -3.43 -11.22 -1.14
C TRP A 185 -4.63 -10.70 -0.35
N LYS A 186 -4.59 -10.89 0.98
CA LYS A 186 -5.58 -10.36 1.94
C LYS A 186 -4.88 -9.75 3.13
N ILE A 187 -5.50 -8.72 3.71
CA ILE A 187 -5.04 -8.10 4.96
C ILE A 187 -5.40 -9.06 6.08
N ASP A 188 -4.40 -9.62 6.79
CA ASP A 188 -4.61 -10.52 7.92
C ASP A 188 -4.44 -9.84 9.28
N ARG A 189 -3.80 -8.64 9.29
CA ARG A 189 -3.57 -7.87 10.52
C ARG A 189 -3.59 -6.39 10.24
N ILE A 190 -4.20 -5.62 11.15
CA ILE A 190 -4.18 -4.17 11.19
C ILE A 190 -3.66 -3.74 12.55
N THR A 191 -2.57 -2.99 12.58
CA THR A 191 -1.94 -2.51 13.81
C THR A 191 -1.75 -1.00 13.72
N PRO A 192 -2.37 -0.19 14.59
CA PRO A 192 -2.01 1.21 14.75
C PRO A 192 -0.64 1.30 15.43
N VAL A 193 0.31 1.99 14.84
CA VAL A 193 1.67 2.20 15.39
C VAL A 193 1.71 3.48 16.21
N GLU A 194 1.23 4.57 15.59
CA GLU A 194 1.11 5.86 16.23
C GLU A 194 -0.27 6.44 15.94
N LEU A 195 -1.03 6.67 16.98
CA LEU A 195 -2.29 7.39 16.89
C LEU A 195 -2.07 8.85 17.22
N PRO A 196 -2.82 9.78 16.60
CA PRO A 196 -2.67 11.19 16.88
C PRO A 196 -2.92 11.45 18.36
N THR A 197 -1.98 12.12 19.00
CA THR A 197 -2.19 12.62 20.37
C THR A 197 -3.04 13.88 20.28
N PRO A 198 -4.21 13.94 20.94
CA PRO A 198 -5.00 15.15 20.93
C PRO A 198 -4.21 16.30 21.54
N ALA A 199 -4.30 17.49 20.93
CA ALA A 199 -3.70 18.69 21.51
C ALA A 199 -4.28 18.94 22.91
N ARG A 200 -3.47 19.49 23.83
CA ARG A 200 -3.92 19.79 25.21
C ARG A 200 -5.21 20.61 25.15
N GLY A 201 -6.30 20.07 25.73
CA GLY A 201 -7.62 20.73 25.78
C GLY A 201 -8.58 20.32 24.66
N GLN A 202 -8.20 19.50 23.70
CA GLN A 202 -9.13 18.89 22.76
C GLN A 202 -9.66 17.57 23.32
N PRO A 203 -10.97 17.28 23.16
CA PRO A 203 -11.50 15.97 23.49
C PRO A 203 -10.72 14.93 22.67
N GLY A 204 -10.15 13.97 23.39
CA GLY A 204 -9.30 12.94 22.77
C GLY A 204 -10.08 12.08 21.78
N ILE A 205 -9.34 11.49 20.84
CA ILE A 205 -9.84 10.37 20.02
C ILE A 205 -10.54 9.37 20.93
N PRO A 206 -11.68 8.80 20.48
CA PRO A 206 -12.56 7.98 21.32
C PRO A 206 -11.80 6.97 22.18
N SER A 207 -12.20 6.84 23.42
CA SER A 207 -11.57 6.03 24.46
C SER A 207 -11.55 4.52 24.19
N PHE A 208 -12.23 4.03 23.17
CA PHE A 208 -12.05 2.66 22.70
C PHE A 208 -10.64 2.41 22.12
N LEU A 209 -9.91 3.48 21.78
CA LEU A 209 -8.49 3.43 21.42
C LEU A 209 -7.58 3.77 22.60
N LYS A 210 -8.13 4.20 23.73
CA LYS A 210 -7.37 4.55 24.92
C LYS A 210 -7.48 3.42 25.95
N LYS A 211 -6.34 2.89 26.33
CA LYS A 211 -6.17 1.92 27.39
C LYS A 211 -6.96 2.37 28.64
N SER A 212 -7.95 1.62 29.05
CA SER A 212 -8.39 1.62 30.46
C SER A 212 -7.22 1.03 31.27
N GLY A 213 -6.50 1.92 31.97
CA GLY A 213 -5.49 1.55 32.94
C GLY A 213 -6.12 0.93 34.18
#